data_d6c399da5364dcc6c4b040f4f67f448d
#
_entry.id   d6c399da5364dcc6c4b040f4f67f448d
#
_cell.length_a   1.000
_cell.length_b   1.000
_cell.length_c   1.000
_cell.angle_alpha   90.00
_cell.angle_beta   90.00
_cell.angle_gamma   90.00
#
_symmetry.space_group_name_H-M   'P 1'
#
loop_
_entity.id
_entity.type
_entity.pdbx_description
1 polymer ?
#
loop_
_entity_poly.entity_id
_entity_poly.type
_entity_poly.pdbx_seq_one_letter_code
_entity_poly.pdbx_strand_id
1 'polypeptide(L)'
;MNNRTLVIIAALLLAILAISSSAFVVKETEKAVLLKFGRMIRADYEPGLYFKIPLVHELRKFDARIQTVDSSPVRMLNAENKFMMVDSYAKFRIFDVSRFYVATRGDERNAVRLLSEQINDRLRNQFGVRDLHEVVSGQRDELMAEITKNLNQVAQTNLGVEVIDVRVKRIDLPPEVSESVFQRMRAGRELEARDHRARGAEASERIRANADRQVVEIESEAYRESEQLRGAGDADAAAIYAAAFNKDPEFYRFTRSLKAYRESFNDRADMLLIEPDSEFFRYLKDSEGK
;
A
#
# COMPACT_ATOMS: atom_id res chain seq x y z
N MET A 1 -75.63 -47.21 -9.86
CA MET A 1 -75.38 -45.83 -10.37
C MET A 1 -75.68 -45.89 -11.89
N ASN A 2 -76.60 -45.06 -12.38
CA ASN A 2 -76.94 -45.04 -13.82
C ASN A 2 -75.72 -44.58 -14.64
N ASN A 3 -75.39 -45.24 -15.74
CA ASN A 3 -74.28 -44.82 -16.63
C ASN A 3 -74.35 -43.34 -17.01
N ARG A 4 -75.49 -42.71 -17.06
CA ARG A 4 -75.71 -41.28 -17.30
C ARG A 4 -75.16 -40.41 -16.16
N THR A 5 -75.36 -40.84 -14.91
CA THR A 5 -74.77 -40.06 -13.72
C THR A 5 -73.25 -40.16 -13.65
N LEU A 6 -72.70 -41.30 -14.01
CA LEU A 6 -71.27 -41.52 -14.08
C LEU A 6 -70.62 -40.65 -15.17
N VAL A 7 -71.20 -40.52 -16.34
CA VAL A 7 -70.74 -39.64 -17.44
C VAL A 7 -70.85 -38.17 -17.06
N ILE A 8 -71.93 -37.76 -16.37
CA ILE A 8 -72.07 -36.35 -15.89
C ILE A 8 -71.03 -36.04 -14.87
N ILE A 9 -70.77 -36.93 -13.93
CA ILE A 9 -69.72 -36.74 -12.91
C ILE A 9 -68.33 -36.66 -13.55
N ALA A 10 -67.98 -37.52 -14.48
CA ALA A 10 -66.73 -37.51 -15.22
C ALA A 10 -66.55 -36.23 -16.05
N ALA A 11 -67.62 -35.75 -16.72
CA ALA A 11 -67.61 -34.52 -17.51
C ALA A 11 -67.39 -33.26 -16.56
N LEU A 12 -68.04 -33.27 -15.40
CA LEU A 12 -67.90 -32.19 -14.41
C LEU A 12 -66.46 -32.17 -13.79
N LEU A 13 -65.91 -33.36 -13.55
CA LEU A 13 -64.53 -33.51 -13.06
C LEU A 13 -63.51 -33.04 -14.11
N LEU A 14 -63.70 -33.36 -15.38
CA LEU A 14 -62.90 -32.89 -16.50
C LEU A 14 -63.03 -31.38 -16.71
N ALA A 15 -64.24 -30.82 -16.56
CA ALA A 15 -64.43 -29.36 -16.60
C ALA A 15 -63.74 -28.65 -15.49
N ILE A 16 -63.75 -29.13 -14.22
CA ILE A 16 -63.04 -28.58 -13.08
C ILE A 16 -61.53 -28.66 -13.30
N LEU A 17 -61.01 -29.77 -13.79
CA LEU A 17 -59.59 -29.95 -14.14
C LEU A 17 -59.18 -28.99 -15.25
N ALA A 18 -59.98 -28.80 -16.29
CA ALA A 18 -59.69 -27.83 -17.35
C ALA A 18 -59.67 -26.39 -16.86
N ILE A 19 -60.60 -25.98 -15.99
CA ILE A 19 -60.65 -24.66 -15.39
C ILE A 19 -59.44 -24.45 -14.46
N SER A 20 -59.11 -25.42 -13.62
CA SER A 20 -57.99 -25.37 -12.70
C SER A 20 -56.64 -25.26 -13.44
N SER A 21 -56.47 -25.96 -14.56
CA SER A 21 -55.25 -25.88 -15.40
C SER A 21 -55.18 -24.63 -16.29
N SER A 22 -56.32 -23.92 -16.43
CA SER A 22 -56.38 -22.68 -17.19
C SER A 22 -55.89 -21.46 -16.44
N ALA A 23 -56.05 -21.42 -15.12
CA ALA A 23 -55.67 -20.28 -14.29
C ALA A 23 -54.17 -20.30 -14.03
N PHE A 24 -53.49 -19.12 -14.13
CA PHE A 24 -52.13 -18.93 -13.69
C PHE A 24 -51.94 -17.55 -13.05
N VAL A 25 -51.02 -17.48 -12.11
CA VAL A 25 -50.68 -16.24 -11.41
C VAL A 25 -49.26 -15.79 -11.82
N VAL A 26 -49.13 -14.52 -12.14
CA VAL A 26 -47.84 -13.85 -12.36
C VAL A 26 -47.52 -13.05 -11.10
N LYS A 27 -46.39 -13.34 -10.49
CA LYS A 27 -45.90 -12.61 -9.30
C LYS A 27 -45.15 -11.38 -9.72
N GLU A 28 -44.97 -10.40 -8.80
CA GLU A 28 -44.14 -9.21 -9.03
C GLU A 28 -42.67 -9.55 -9.37
N THR A 29 -42.19 -10.69 -8.85
CA THR A 29 -40.84 -11.20 -9.09
C THR A 29 -40.69 -11.97 -10.40
N GLU A 30 -41.75 -12.13 -11.17
CA GLU A 30 -41.79 -12.92 -12.38
C GLU A 30 -42.25 -12.11 -13.59
N LYS A 31 -41.63 -12.34 -14.72
CA LYS A 31 -42.16 -11.93 -16.04
C LYS A 31 -42.66 -13.15 -16.77
N ALA A 32 -43.73 -13.02 -17.52
CA ALA A 32 -44.38 -14.14 -18.19
C ALA A 32 -44.57 -13.87 -19.69
N VAL A 33 -44.37 -14.92 -20.48
CA VAL A 33 -44.64 -14.93 -21.92
C VAL A 33 -45.62 -16.05 -22.22
N LEU A 34 -46.69 -15.72 -22.93
CA LEU A 34 -47.64 -16.67 -23.43
C LEU A 34 -47.37 -17.01 -24.89
N LEU A 35 -47.16 -18.26 -25.14
CA LEU A 35 -46.91 -18.81 -26.48
C LEU A 35 -48.11 -19.62 -26.96
N LYS A 36 -48.38 -19.57 -28.25
CA LYS A 36 -49.32 -20.46 -28.96
C LYS A 36 -48.58 -21.16 -30.07
N PHE A 37 -48.44 -22.47 -29.97
CA PHE A 37 -47.68 -23.26 -30.94
C PHE A 37 -46.28 -22.69 -31.22
N GLY A 38 -45.57 -22.28 -30.18
CA GLY A 38 -44.22 -21.69 -30.26
C GLY A 38 -44.15 -20.22 -30.71
N ARG A 39 -45.26 -19.59 -31.08
CA ARG A 39 -45.33 -18.16 -31.43
C ARG A 39 -45.77 -17.36 -30.21
N MET A 40 -45.04 -16.27 -29.90
CA MET A 40 -45.39 -15.36 -28.83
C MET A 40 -46.67 -14.59 -29.17
N ILE A 41 -47.66 -14.69 -28.29
CA ILE A 41 -48.93 -13.95 -28.42
C ILE A 41 -48.88 -12.70 -27.54
N ARG A 42 -48.44 -12.87 -26.29
CA ARG A 42 -48.42 -11.80 -25.31
C ARG A 42 -47.24 -11.98 -24.34
N ALA A 43 -46.55 -10.91 -24.07
CA ALA A 43 -45.38 -10.89 -23.17
C ALA A 43 -45.47 -9.83 -22.06
N ASP A 44 -46.47 -8.96 -22.11
CA ASP A 44 -46.63 -7.85 -21.19
C ASP A 44 -47.72 -8.19 -20.16
N TYR A 45 -47.33 -9.01 -19.18
CA TYR A 45 -48.19 -9.39 -18.06
C TYR A 45 -47.76 -8.62 -16.81
N GLU A 46 -48.67 -7.79 -16.29
CA GLU A 46 -48.53 -7.23 -14.95
C GLU A 46 -48.81 -8.33 -13.90
N PRO A 47 -48.35 -8.13 -12.64
CA PRO A 47 -48.67 -9.04 -11.54
C PRO A 47 -50.17 -9.22 -11.37
N GLY A 48 -50.64 -10.46 -11.37
CA GLY A 48 -52.07 -10.75 -11.27
C GLY A 48 -52.46 -12.16 -11.69
N LEU A 49 -53.78 -12.42 -11.70
CA LEU A 49 -54.38 -13.68 -12.10
C LEU A 49 -54.82 -13.61 -13.57
N TYR A 50 -54.42 -14.58 -14.36
CA TYR A 50 -54.72 -14.68 -15.78
C TYR A 50 -55.18 -16.10 -16.15
N PHE A 51 -55.77 -16.19 -17.31
CA PHE A 51 -56.26 -17.48 -17.85
C PHE A 51 -55.58 -17.81 -19.17
N LYS A 52 -55.26 -19.08 -19.34
CA LYS A 52 -54.72 -19.64 -20.58
C LYS A 52 -55.57 -20.80 -21.05
N ILE A 53 -55.56 -21.08 -22.33
CA ILE A 53 -56.22 -22.29 -22.89
C ILE A 53 -55.25 -23.46 -22.72
N PRO A 54 -55.54 -24.44 -21.85
CA PRO A 54 -54.72 -25.65 -21.72
C PRO A 54 -54.51 -26.32 -23.06
N LEU A 55 -53.37 -26.98 -23.26
CA LEU A 55 -52.94 -27.68 -24.48
C LEU A 55 -52.59 -26.79 -25.68
N VAL A 56 -53.10 -25.56 -25.79
CA VAL A 56 -52.83 -24.63 -26.91
C VAL A 56 -51.81 -23.57 -26.51
N HIS A 57 -51.91 -23.13 -25.27
CA HIS A 57 -51.07 -22.06 -24.75
C HIS A 57 -49.98 -22.61 -23.84
N GLU A 58 -48.72 -22.32 -24.16
CA GLU A 58 -47.54 -22.57 -23.32
C GLU A 58 -47.16 -21.30 -22.60
N LEU A 59 -47.04 -21.39 -21.27
CA LEU A 59 -46.59 -20.27 -20.41
C LEU A 59 -45.13 -20.48 -20.06
N ARG A 60 -44.29 -19.48 -20.35
CA ARG A 60 -42.91 -19.38 -19.87
C ARG A 60 -42.82 -18.25 -18.87
N LYS A 61 -42.23 -18.55 -17.71
CA LYS A 61 -41.97 -17.58 -16.64
C LYS A 61 -40.50 -17.39 -16.49
N PHE A 62 -40.08 -16.16 -16.25
CA PHE A 62 -38.70 -15.74 -16.05
C PHE A 62 -38.60 -14.97 -14.76
N ASP A 63 -37.46 -15.09 -14.05
CA ASP A 63 -37.19 -14.34 -12.83
C ASP A 63 -36.85 -12.88 -13.20
N ALA A 64 -37.63 -11.91 -12.69
CA ALA A 64 -37.46 -10.49 -12.91
C ALA A 64 -36.54 -9.81 -11.85
N ARG A 65 -36.10 -10.59 -10.86
CA ARG A 65 -35.16 -10.08 -9.83
C ARG A 65 -33.80 -9.83 -10.44
N ILE A 66 -32.99 -9.09 -9.68
CA ILE A 66 -31.60 -8.85 -10.03
C ILE A 66 -30.84 -10.16 -9.95
N GLN A 67 -30.28 -10.57 -11.06
CA GLN A 67 -29.45 -11.78 -11.21
C GLN A 67 -27.97 -11.34 -11.37
N THR A 68 -27.06 -12.25 -11.05
CA THR A 68 -25.63 -12.04 -11.23
C THR A 68 -25.10 -12.98 -12.31
N VAL A 69 -24.44 -12.42 -13.29
CA VAL A 69 -23.59 -13.16 -14.24
C VAL A 69 -22.18 -13.13 -13.75
N ASP A 70 -21.63 -14.27 -13.47
CA ASP A 70 -20.23 -14.46 -13.11
C ASP A 70 -19.47 -14.90 -14.36
N SER A 71 -18.53 -14.05 -14.82
CA SER A 71 -17.72 -14.35 -15.99
C SER A 71 -16.47 -15.11 -15.56
N SER A 72 -16.15 -16.21 -16.23
CA SER A 72 -14.88 -16.88 -15.99
C SER A 72 -13.71 -15.94 -16.29
N PRO A 73 -12.57 -16.05 -15.58
CA PRO A 73 -11.38 -15.23 -15.84
C PRO A 73 -10.95 -15.31 -17.30
N VAL A 74 -10.83 -14.17 -17.95
CA VAL A 74 -10.46 -14.06 -19.38
C VAL A 74 -9.11 -13.36 -19.51
N ARG A 75 -8.29 -13.91 -20.40
CA ARG A 75 -7.01 -13.31 -20.76
C ARG A 75 -7.22 -12.08 -21.64
N MET A 76 -6.71 -10.94 -21.20
CA MET A 76 -6.79 -9.66 -21.90
C MET A 76 -5.40 -9.04 -22.03
N LEU A 77 -5.23 -8.16 -23.02
CA LEU A 77 -4.00 -7.41 -23.27
C LEU A 77 -4.25 -5.95 -22.92
N ASN A 78 -3.30 -5.31 -22.23
CA ASN A 78 -3.36 -3.87 -21.95
C ASN A 78 -2.59 -3.06 -23.03
N ALA A 79 -2.61 -1.72 -22.92
CA ALA A 79 -1.90 -0.82 -23.84
C ALA A 79 -0.38 -1.07 -23.90
N GLU A 80 0.22 -1.60 -22.83
CA GLU A 80 1.64 -1.92 -22.75
C GLU A 80 1.99 -3.32 -23.32
N ASN A 81 1.06 -3.99 -24.00
CA ASN A 81 1.20 -5.38 -24.48
C ASN A 81 1.46 -6.41 -23.36
N LYS A 82 0.97 -6.16 -22.15
CA LYS A 82 1.06 -7.10 -21.04
C LYS A 82 -0.24 -7.88 -20.92
N PHE A 83 -0.12 -9.20 -20.81
CA PHE A 83 -1.28 -10.07 -20.56
C PHE A 83 -1.71 -10.00 -19.10
N MET A 84 -3.02 -9.93 -18.89
CA MET A 84 -3.66 -10.00 -17.59
C MET A 84 -4.85 -10.95 -17.63
N MET A 85 -5.14 -11.59 -16.51
CA MET A 85 -6.34 -12.40 -16.28
C MET A 85 -7.35 -11.53 -15.54
N VAL A 86 -8.47 -11.23 -16.20
CA VAL A 86 -9.52 -10.37 -15.65
C VAL A 86 -10.72 -11.23 -15.27
N ASP A 87 -11.08 -11.16 -14.01
CA ASP A 87 -12.26 -11.78 -13.43
C ASP A 87 -13.32 -10.72 -13.17
N SER A 88 -14.52 -10.88 -13.72
CA SER A 88 -15.57 -9.87 -13.67
C SER A 88 -16.95 -10.48 -13.43
N TYR A 89 -17.86 -9.67 -12.92
CA TYR A 89 -19.27 -10.01 -12.80
C TYR A 89 -20.13 -8.83 -13.22
N ALA A 90 -21.37 -9.13 -13.60
CA ALA A 90 -22.38 -8.12 -13.84
C ALA A 90 -23.68 -8.48 -13.13
N LYS A 91 -24.39 -7.44 -12.70
CA LYS A 91 -25.76 -7.55 -12.20
C LYS A 91 -26.71 -7.07 -13.25
N PHE A 92 -27.72 -7.88 -13.56
CA PHE A 92 -28.73 -7.58 -14.56
C PHE A 92 -30.11 -8.00 -14.09
N ARG A 93 -31.14 -7.47 -14.74
CA ARG A 93 -32.53 -7.93 -14.63
C ARG A 93 -33.19 -7.95 -15.98
N ILE A 94 -34.23 -8.77 -16.13
CA ILE A 94 -35.04 -8.82 -17.36
C ILE A 94 -35.95 -7.60 -17.35
N PHE A 95 -35.73 -6.69 -18.29
CA PHE A 95 -36.53 -5.48 -18.47
C PHE A 95 -37.67 -5.72 -19.49
N ASP A 96 -37.33 -6.16 -20.69
CA ASP A 96 -38.28 -6.48 -21.78
C ASP A 96 -38.23 -7.97 -22.04
N VAL A 97 -39.24 -8.68 -21.52
CA VAL A 97 -39.31 -10.14 -21.64
C VAL A 97 -39.59 -10.60 -23.07
N SER A 98 -40.19 -9.73 -23.90
CA SER A 98 -40.43 -10.04 -25.31
C SER A 98 -39.14 -10.17 -26.09
N ARG A 99 -38.28 -9.13 -25.97
CA ARG A 99 -36.95 -9.12 -26.59
C ARG A 99 -36.06 -10.21 -26.01
N PHE A 100 -36.13 -10.41 -24.70
CA PHE A 100 -35.40 -11.45 -24.01
C PHE A 100 -35.70 -12.84 -24.57
N TYR A 101 -37.00 -13.14 -24.73
CA TYR A 101 -37.43 -14.44 -25.29
C TYR A 101 -36.95 -14.63 -26.73
N VAL A 102 -37.05 -13.59 -27.57
CA VAL A 102 -36.61 -13.66 -28.97
C VAL A 102 -35.11 -13.87 -29.08
N ALA A 103 -34.32 -13.13 -28.30
CA ALA A 103 -32.88 -13.18 -28.33
C ALA A 103 -32.28 -14.47 -27.74
N THR A 104 -32.91 -15.00 -26.68
CA THR A 104 -32.38 -16.15 -25.93
C THR A 104 -33.12 -17.44 -26.21
N ARG A 105 -34.24 -17.39 -26.92
CA ARG A 105 -35.24 -18.48 -27.11
C ARG A 105 -35.81 -19.00 -25.78
N GLY A 106 -35.83 -18.13 -24.77
CA GLY A 106 -36.30 -18.46 -23.43
C GLY A 106 -35.34 -19.33 -22.60
N ASP A 107 -34.06 -19.39 -22.98
CA ASP A 107 -33.03 -20.07 -22.20
C ASP A 107 -32.16 -18.99 -21.46
N GLU A 108 -32.27 -18.98 -20.13
CA GLU A 108 -31.52 -18.07 -19.28
C GLU A 108 -29.98 -18.30 -19.35
N ARG A 109 -29.56 -19.56 -19.57
CA ARG A 109 -28.13 -19.88 -19.74
C ARG A 109 -27.56 -19.26 -21.01
N ASN A 110 -28.37 -19.21 -22.08
CA ASN A 110 -27.99 -18.56 -23.32
C ASN A 110 -27.89 -17.04 -23.13
N ALA A 111 -28.74 -16.42 -22.30
CA ALA A 111 -28.66 -15.02 -21.94
C ALA A 111 -27.36 -14.72 -21.17
N VAL A 112 -27.03 -15.53 -20.17
CA VAL A 112 -25.79 -15.41 -19.38
C VAL A 112 -24.58 -15.50 -20.29
N ARG A 113 -24.54 -16.45 -21.24
CA ARG A 113 -23.44 -16.60 -22.20
C ARG A 113 -23.29 -15.36 -23.08
N LEU A 114 -24.36 -14.91 -23.70
CA LEU A 114 -24.34 -13.73 -24.58
C LEU A 114 -23.96 -12.47 -23.84
N LEU A 115 -24.46 -12.30 -22.62
CA LEU A 115 -24.08 -11.15 -21.78
C LEU A 115 -22.60 -11.20 -21.34
N SER A 116 -22.11 -12.39 -20.98
CA SER A 116 -20.68 -12.59 -20.65
C SER A 116 -19.75 -12.25 -21.82
N GLU A 117 -20.13 -12.67 -23.03
CA GLU A 117 -19.36 -12.33 -24.24
C GLU A 117 -19.31 -10.81 -24.45
N GLN A 118 -20.43 -10.11 -24.32
CA GLN A 118 -20.49 -8.66 -24.46
C GLN A 118 -19.70 -7.93 -23.36
N ILE A 119 -19.76 -8.41 -22.10
CA ILE A 119 -18.96 -7.86 -20.99
C ILE A 119 -17.47 -8.00 -21.33
N ASN A 120 -17.04 -9.18 -21.72
CA ASN A 120 -15.64 -9.46 -22.02
C ASN A 120 -15.12 -8.61 -23.19
N ASP A 121 -15.93 -8.41 -24.22
CA ASP A 121 -15.56 -7.59 -25.37
C ASP A 121 -15.43 -6.10 -24.98
N ARG A 122 -16.35 -5.59 -24.17
CA ARG A 122 -16.26 -4.22 -23.67
C ARG A 122 -15.06 -4.00 -22.74
N LEU A 123 -14.83 -4.93 -21.82
CA LEU A 123 -13.66 -4.89 -20.95
C LEU A 123 -12.35 -4.96 -21.76
N ARG A 124 -12.28 -5.86 -22.75
CA ARG A 124 -11.10 -5.97 -23.62
C ARG A 124 -10.78 -4.68 -24.37
N ASN A 125 -11.81 -4.04 -24.92
CA ASN A 125 -11.66 -2.78 -25.65
C ASN A 125 -11.20 -1.64 -24.74
N GLN A 126 -11.73 -1.56 -23.53
CA GLN A 126 -11.40 -0.52 -22.57
C GLN A 126 -10.03 -0.71 -21.92
N PHE A 127 -9.65 -1.96 -21.67
CA PHE A 127 -8.32 -2.27 -21.08
C PHE A 127 -7.21 -2.23 -22.12
N GLY A 128 -7.51 -2.52 -23.40
CA GLY A 128 -6.53 -2.46 -24.49
C GLY A 128 -5.96 -1.10 -24.80
N VAL A 129 -6.64 -0.02 -24.38
CA VAL A 129 -6.21 1.37 -24.59
C VAL A 129 -5.64 2.05 -23.33
N ARG A 130 -5.63 1.35 -22.18
CA ARG A 130 -5.19 1.87 -20.88
C ARG A 130 -4.01 1.07 -20.31
N ASP A 131 -3.23 1.72 -19.47
CA ASP A 131 -2.18 1.01 -18.74
C ASP A 131 -2.72 0.30 -17.49
N LEU A 132 -1.91 -0.59 -16.90
CA LEU A 132 -2.30 -1.36 -15.74
C LEU A 132 -2.56 -0.47 -14.52
N HIS A 133 -1.85 0.64 -14.39
CA HIS A 133 -1.97 1.55 -13.26
C HIS A 133 -3.31 2.29 -13.27
N GLU A 134 -3.74 2.78 -14.44
CA GLU A 134 -5.03 3.44 -14.62
C GLU A 134 -6.21 2.51 -14.31
N VAL A 135 -6.09 1.22 -14.71
CA VAL A 135 -7.14 0.21 -14.49
C VAL A 135 -7.23 -0.21 -13.02
N VAL A 136 -6.11 -0.22 -12.28
CA VAL A 136 -6.05 -0.71 -10.89
C VAL A 136 -6.23 0.42 -9.87
N SER A 137 -5.78 1.62 -10.18
CA SER A 137 -5.79 2.75 -9.26
C SER A 137 -6.86 3.80 -9.53
N GLY A 138 -7.11 4.80 -9.09
CA GLY A 138 -7.99 5.94 -9.04
C GLY A 138 -9.15 6.12 -10.03
N GLN A 139 -9.09 5.67 -11.27
CA GLN A 139 -10.15 5.87 -12.29
C GLN A 139 -11.04 4.65 -12.54
N ARG A 140 -10.88 3.61 -11.72
CA ARG A 140 -11.60 2.35 -11.88
C ARG A 140 -13.13 2.50 -11.82
N ASP A 141 -13.64 3.32 -10.90
CA ASP A 141 -15.08 3.47 -10.72
C ASP A 141 -15.73 4.24 -11.88
N GLU A 142 -15.07 5.25 -12.41
CA GLU A 142 -15.53 5.99 -13.60
C GLU A 142 -15.53 5.09 -14.83
N LEU A 143 -14.47 4.30 -15.01
CA LEU A 143 -14.36 3.33 -16.07
C LEU A 143 -15.48 2.28 -16.00
N MET A 144 -15.75 1.73 -14.82
CA MET A 144 -16.83 0.74 -14.64
C MET A 144 -18.20 1.36 -14.87
N ALA A 145 -18.43 2.61 -14.49
CA ALA A 145 -19.66 3.33 -14.76
C ALA A 145 -19.87 3.56 -16.28
N GLU A 146 -18.82 3.94 -17.00
CA GLU A 146 -18.86 4.08 -18.46
C GLU A 146 -19.17 2.75 -19.16
N ILE A 147 -18.48 1.67 -18.78
CA ILE A 147 -18.70 0.33 -19.31
C ILE A 147 -20.15 -0.11 -19.03
N THR A 148 -20.63 0.08 -17.81
CA THR A 148 -22.01 -0.27 -17.42
C THR A 148 -23.03 0.47 -18.28
N LYS A 149 -22.86 1.78 -18.46
CA LYS A 149 -23.75 2.60 -19.28
C LYS A 149 -23.78 2.12 -20.73
N ASN A 150 -22.62 1.92 -21.33
CA ASN A 150 -22.50 1.48 -22.73
C ASN A 150 -23.06 0.07 -22.93
N LEU A 151 -22.76 -0.85 -21.99
CA LEU A 151 -23.26 -2.21 -22.02
C LEU A 151 -24.77 -2.26 -21.83
N ASN A 152 -25.31 -1.46 -20.89
CA ASN A 152 -26.74 -1.39 -20.62
C ASN A 152 -27.54 -0.98 -21.88
N GLN A 153 -27.07 0.02 -22.60
CA GLN A 153 -27.73 0.49 -23.84
C GLN A 153 -27.81 -0.62 -24.88
N VAL A 154 -26.73 -1.39 -25.07
CA VAL A 154 -26.69 -2.49 -26.04
C VAL A 154 -27.51 -3.67 -25.56
N ALA A 155 -27.42 -4.01 -24.27
CA ALA A 155 -28.14 -5.14 -23.67
C ALA A 155 -29.65 -4.92 -23.65
N GLN A 156 -30.13 -3.71 -23.38
CA GLN A 156 -31.55 -3.36 -23.46
C GLN A 156 -32.10 -3.52 -24.90
N THR A 157 -31.33 -3.07 -25.88
CA THR A 157 -31.75 -3.09 -27.28
C THR A 157 -31.74 -4.49 -27.86
N ASN A 158 -30.70 -5.29 -27.59
CA ASN A 158 -30.44 -6.55 -28.23
C ASN A 158 -30.98 -7.74 -27.43
N LEU A 159 -30.93 -7.69 -26.12
CA LEU A 159 -31.26 -8.82 -25.23
C LEU A 159 -32.51 -8.57 -24.38
N GLY A 160 -33.02 -7.34 -24.31
CA GLY A 160 -34.14 -6.99 -23.43
C GLY A 160 -33.81 -7.07 -21.95
N VAL A 161 -32.52 -6.98 -21.59
CA VAL A 161 -32.05 -6.98 -20.20
C VAL A 161 -31.46 -5.62 -19.82
N GLU A 162 -31.68 -5.21 -18.58
CA GLU A 162 -31.09 -4.02 -18.00
C GLU A 162 -29.87 -4.42 -17.18
N VAL A 163 -28.70 -3.92 -17.55
CA VAL A 163 -27.46 -4.09 -16.79
C VAL A 163 -27.38 -2.99 -15.76
N ILE A 164 -27.35 -3.38 -14.49
CA ILE A 164 -27.37 -2.47 -13.33
C ILE A 164 -25.96 -2.06 -12.96
N ASP A 165 -25.03 -3.03 -12.93
CA ASP A 165 -23.66 -2.81 -12.51
C ASP A 165 -22.73 -3.84 -13.17
N VAL A 166 -21.52 -3.39 -13.52
CA VAL A 166 -20.43 -4.24 -14.01
C VAL A 166 -19.22 -3.97 -13.14
N ARG A 167 -18.64 -5.02 -12.58
CA ARG A 167 -17.46 -4.90 -11.71
C ARG A 167 -16.39 -5.93 -12.07
N VAL A 168 -15.16 -5.50 -12.00
CA VAL A 168 -14.01 -6.40 -12.01
C VAL A 168 -13.77 -6.88 -10.59
N LYS A 169 -13.72 -8.18 -10.37
CA LYS A 169 -13.38 -8.79 -9.07
C LYS A 169 -11.90 -8.71 -8.81
N ARG A 170 -11.12 -9.17 -9.80
CA ARG A 170 -9.69 -9.38 -9.68
C ARG A 170 -9.00 -9.22 -11.03
N ILE A 171 -7.80 -8.71 -11.00
CA ILE A 171 -6.88 -8.64 -12.13
C ILE A 171 -5.60 -9.32 -11.70
N ASP A 172 -5.27 -10.45 -12.31
CA ASP A 172 -4.08 -11.23 -12.02
C ASP A 172 -3.14 -11.27 -13.22
N LEU A 173 -1.88 -11.56 -12.95
CA LEU A 173 -0.95 -11.92 -14.00
C LEU A 173 -1.17 -13.38 -14.41
N PRO A 174 -0.99 -13.71 -15.70
CA PRO A 174 -1.00 -15.11 -16.13
C PRO A 174 0.01 -15.94 -15.33
N PRO A 175 -0.32 -17.18 -14.94
CA PRO A 175 0.55 -18.01 -14.11
C PRO A 175 1.95 -18.19 -14.69
N GLU A 176 2.06 -18.23 -16.02
CA GLU A 176 3.33 -18.48 -16.74
C GLU A 176 4.37 -17.37 -16.55
N VAL A 177 3.93 -16.13 -16.32
CA VAL A 177 4.82 -14.96 -16.18
C VAL A 177 4.88 -14.43 -14.76
N SER A 178 4.00 -14.88 -13.89
CA SER A 178 3.82 -14.36 -12.54
C SER A 178 5.11 -14.45 -11.73
N GLU A 179 5.74 -15.63 -11.69
CA GLU A 179 6.97 -15.86 -10.92
C GLU A 179 8.13 -14.97 -11.41
N SER A 180 8.33 -14.87 -12.72
CA SER A 180 9.40 -14.04 -13.29
C SER A 180 9.22 -12.54 -12.99
N VAL A 181 7.97 -12.06 -12.98
CA VAL A 181 7.63 -10.69 -12.63
C VAL A 181 7.88 -10.44 -11.15
N PHE A 182 7.46 -11.34 -10.27
CA PHE A 182 7.71 -11.22 -8.84
C PHE A 182 9.19 -11.24 -8.49
N GLN A 183 9.98 -12.12 -9.12
CA GLN A 183 11.44 -12.14 -8.94
C GLN A 183 12.08 -10.82 -9.38
N ARG A 184 11.67 -10.27 -10.52
CA ARG A 184 12.17 -8.96 -11.00
C ARG A 184 11.79 -7.82 -10.06
N MET A 185 10.55 -7.80 -9.57
CA MET A 185 10.09 -6.80 -8.60
C MET A 185 10.87 -6.91 -7.28
N ARG A 186 11.11 -8.14 -6.79
CA ARG A 186 11.91 -8.38 -5.59
C ARG A 186 13.34 -7.88 -5.78
N ALA A 187 13.99 -8.23 -6.89
CA ALA A 187 15.34 -7.75 -7.20
C ALA A 187 15.41 -6.21 -7.31
N GLY A 188 14.40 -5.58 -7.92
CA GLY A 188 14.28 -4.12 -7.97
C GLY A 188 14.17 -3.49 -6.57
N ARG A 189 13.33 -4.03 -5.70
CA ARG A 189 13.19 -3.56 -4.32
C ARG A 189 14.45 -3.78 -3.47
N GLU A 190 15.15 -4.89 -3.69
CA GLU A 190 16.43 -5.12 -3.04
C GLU A 190 17.51 -4.12 -3.49
N LEU A 191 17.54 -3.78 -4.76
CA LEU A 191 18.46 -2.77 -5.29
C LEU A 191 18.18 -1.40 -4.67
N GLU A 192 16.93 -0.97 -4.65
CA GLU A 192 16.47 0.28 -4.03
C GLU A 192 16.82 0.32 -2.53
N ALA A 193 16.56 -0.78 -1.81
CA ALA A 193 16.89 -0.88 -0.40
C ALA A 193 18.41 -0.85 -0.14
N ARG A 194 19.24 -1.43 -1.04
CA ARG A 194 20.70 -1.33 -0.95
C ARG A 194 21.19 0.11 -1.18
N ASP A 195 20.62 0.80 -2.17
CA ASP A 195 20.97 2.20 -2.46
C ASP A 195 20.63 3.10 -1.27
N HIS A 196 19.44 2.98 -0.69
CA HIS A 196 19.07 3.74 0.50
C HIS A 196 19.97 3.44 1.70
N ARG A 197 20.37 2.17 1.92
CA ARG A 197 21.31 1.81 2.99
C ARG A 197 22.70 2.38 2.75
N ALA A 198 23.18 2.33 1.50
CA ALA A 198 24.48 2.89 1.13
C ALA A 198 24.52 4.41 1.35
N ARG A 199 23.49 5.13 0.91
CA ARG A 199 23.36 6.58 1.17
C ARG A 199 23.26 6.91 2.66
N GLY A 200 22.54 6.09 3.41
CA GLY A 200 22.45 6.23 4.87
C GLY A 200 23.79 6.01 5.56
N ALA A 201 24.58 5.02 5.15
CA ALA A 201 25.91 4.77 5.67
C ALA A 201 26.88 5.90 5.32
N GLU A 202 26.86 6.38 4.06
CA GLU A 202 27.65 7.54 3.64
C GLU A 202 27.31 8.80 4.48
N ALA A 203 26.03 9.10 4.64
CA ALA A 203 25.60 10.24 5.44
C ALA A 203 26.03 10.11 6.91
N SER A 204 25.93 8.92 7.49
CA SER A 204 26.38 8.63 8.85
C SER A 204 27.87 8.85 9.00
N GLU A 205 28.69 8.34 8.07
CA GLU A 205 30.15 8.49 8.11
C GLU A 205 30.56 9.95 7.95
N ARG A 206 29.91 10.68 7.05
CA ARG A 206 30.15 12.12 6.89
C ARG A 206 29.81 12.92 8.15
N ILE A 207 28.70 12.59 8.83
CA ILE A 207 28.33 13.25 10.09
C ILE A 207 29.34 12.95 11.18
N ARG A 208 29.78 11.68 11.32
CA ARG A 208 30.81 11.29 12.29
C ARG A 208 32.14 12.01 12.05
N ALA A 209 32.65 11.95 10.81
CA ALA A 209 33.87 12.61 10.45
C ALA A 209 33.85 14.13 10.71
N ASN A 210 32.73 14.78 10.47
CA ASN A 210 32.56 16.19 10.80
C ASN A 210 32.55 16.44 12.32
N ALA A 211 31.86 15.57 13.08
CA ALA A 211 31.82 15.66 14.53
C ALA A 211 33.22 15.45 15.14
N ASP A 212 33.95 14.42 14.70
CA ASP A 212 35.33 14.13 15.15
C ASP A 212 36.26 15.27 14.83
N ARG A 213 36.15 15.88 13.65
CA ARG A 213 36.91 17.07 13.31
C ARG A 213 36.62 18.25 14.24
N GLN A 214 35.34 18.49 14.54
CA GLN A 214 34.93 19.56 15.46
C GLN A 214 35.45 19.31 16.88
N VAL A 215 35.46 18.08 17.35
CA VAL A 215 36.01 17.70 18.64
C VAL A 215 37.50 18.06 18.69
N VAL A 216 38.28 17.64 17.68
CA VAL A 216 39.73 17.96 17.62
C VAL A 216 39.97 19.47 17.54
N GLU A 217 39.16 20.19 16.79
CA GLU A 217 39.26 21.66 16.70
C GLU A 217 38.99 22.34 18.04
N ILE A 218 37.92 21.97 18.74
CA ILE A 218 37.53 22.50 20.04
C ILE A 218 38.57 22.15 21.09
N GLU A 219 39.07 20.91 21.15
CA GLU A 219 40.10 20.48 22.10
C GLU A 219 41.43 21.23 21.87
N SER A 220 41.84 21.40 20.60
CA SER A 220 43.05 22.12 20.24
C SER A 220 42.95 23.60 20.61
N GLU A 221 41.82 24.24 20.41
CA GLU A 221 41.56 25.62 20.77
C GLU A 221 41.60 25.79 22.31
N ALA A 222 40.88 24.91 23.03
CA ALA A 222 40.89 24.95 24.50
C ALA A 222 42.27 24.70 25.09
N TYR A 223 43.07 23.79 24.51
CA TYR A 223 44.45 23.57 24.92
C TYR A 223 45.31 24.82 24.66
N ARG A 224 45.19 25.43 23.50
CA ARG A 224 45.88 26.67 23.15
C ARG A 224 45.55 27.79 24.14
N GLU A 225 44.27 28.03 24.44
CA GLU A 225 43.85 29.05 25.41
C GLU A 225 44.37 28.74 26.81
N SER A 226 44.32 27.48 27.22
CA SER A 226 44.87 27.05 28.52
C SER A 226 46.37 27.33 28.64
N GLU A 227 47.17 27.01 27.62
CA GLU A 227 48.61 27.26 27.61
C GLU A 227 48.92 28.76 27.56
N GLN A 228 48.15 29.55 26.81
CA GLN A 228 48.30 31.02 26.82
C GLN A 228 48.00 31.62 28.19
N LEU A 229 46.91 31.18 28.84
CA LEU A 229 46.55 31.66 30.18
C LEU A 229 47.60 31.25 31.22
N ARG A 230 48.09 30.00 31.14
CA ARG A 230 49.18 29.51 32.00
C ARG A 230 50.46 30.31 31.80
N GLY A 231 50.81 30.47 30.50
CA GLY A 231 52.05 31.30 30.19
C GLY A 231 51.98 32.77 30.66
N ALA A 232 50.76 33.36 30.49
CA ALA A 232 50.54 34.72 31.03
C ALA A 232 50.62 34.72 32.56
N GLY A 233 50.02 33.77 33.25
CA GLY A 233 50.09 33.63 34.69
C GLY A 233 51.58 33.44 35.19
N ASP A 234 52.31 32.58 34.50
CA ASP A 234 53.75 32.37 34.82
C ASP A 234 54.56 33.61 34.57
N ALA A 235 54.31 34.37 33.50
CA ALA A 235 54.97 35.62 33.20
C ALA A 235 54.68 36.71 34.29
N ASP A 236 53.39 36.83 34.69
CA ASP A 236 52.99 37.75 35.75
C ASP A 236 53.65 37.37 37.11
N ALA A 237 53.62 36.08 37.43
CA ALA A 237 54.28 35.57 38.63
C ALA A 237 55.81 35.89 38.62
N ALA A 238 56.47 35.62 37.48
CA ALA A 238 57.90 35.92 37.33
C ALA A 238 58.19 37.43 37.46
N ALA A 239 57.31 38.28 36.88
CA ALA A 239 57.45 39.74 37.02
C ALA A 239 57.29 40.23 38.48
N ILE A 240 56.28 39.68 39.19
CA ILE A 240 56.03 39.99 40.61
C ILE A 240 57.23 39.54 41.46
N TYR A 241 57.75 38.33 41.25
CA TYR A 241 58.96 37.85 41.96
C TYR A 241 60.18 38.72 41.66
N ALA A 242 60.47 39.04 40.39
CA ALA A 242 61.58 39.86 39.99
C ALA A 242 61.52 41.27 40.65
N ALA A 243 60.29 41.86 40.66
CA ALA A 243 60.12 43.17 41.32
C ALA A 243 60.33 43.12 42.85
N ALA A 244 59.89 42.01 43.47
CA ALA A 244 60.10 41.81 44.90
C ALA A 244 61.60 41.59 45.26
N PHE A 245 62.28 40.78 44.46
CA PHE A 245 63.70 40.43 44.70
C PHE A 245 64.68 41.58 44.43
N ASN A 246 64.37 42.43 43.49
CA ASN A 246 65.18 43.60 43.18
C ASN A 246 65.16 44.64 44.32
N LYS A 247 64.21 44.53 45.28
CA LYS A 247 64.20 45.42 46.45
C LYS A 247 65.34 45.15 47.44
N ASP A 248 65.66 43.86 47.65
CA ASP A 248 66.79 43.41 48.48
C ASP A 248 67.39 42.12 47.94
N PRO A 249 68.36 42.18 47.01
CA PRO A 249 68.94 41.01 46.37
C PRO A 249 69.73 40.10 47.31
N GLU A 250 70.23 40.61 48.40
CA GLU A 250 71.06 39.86 49.36
C GLU A 250 70.17 39.00 50.26
N PHE A 251 69.08 39.57 50.77
CA PHE A 251 68.05 38.81 51.50
C PHE A 251 67.39 37.72 50.64
N TYR A 252 67.19 38.01 49.37
CA TYR A 252 66.65 36.96 48.42
C TYR A 252 67.62 35.80 48.24
N ARG A 253 68.94 36.09 48.03
CA ARG A 253 69.93 35.02 47.89
C ARG A 253 69.96 34.15 49.13
N PHE A 254 69.95 34.79 50.34
CA PHE A 254 69.93 34.09 51.62
C PHE A 254 68.65 33.15 51.71
N THR A 255 67.49 33.69 51.54
CA THR A 255 66.24 32.92 51.64
C THR A 255 66.15 31.84 50.58
N ARG A 256 66.64 32.08 49.37
CA ARG A 256 66.68 31.08 48.27
C ARG A 256 67.67 29.94 48.61
N SER A 257 68.83 30.26 49.16
CA SER A 257 69.76 29.22 49.60
C SER A 257 69.19 28.36 50.71
N LEU A 258 68.54 28.97 51.71
CA LEU A 258 67.84 28.19 52.76
C LEU A 258 66.75 27.29 52.23
N LYS A 259 65.96 27.77 51.26
CA LYS A 259 64.96 26.94 50.62
C LYS A 259 65.60 25.81 49.84
N ALA A 260 66.61 26.06 49.06
CA ALA A 260 67.37 25.07 48.33
C ALA A 260 68.00 24.02 49.26
N TYR A 261 68.56 24.44 50.37
CA TYR A 261 69.07 23.49 51.38
C TYR A 261 67.98 22.60 51.95
N ARG A 262 66.82 23.16 52.29
CA ARG A 262 65.69 22.38 52.78
C ARG A 262 65.18 21.36 51.76
N GLU A 263 65.11 21.71 50.47
CA GLU A 263 64.67 20.85 49.42
C GLU A 263 65.70 19.78 49.06
N SER A 264 67.01 20.14 49.06
CA SER A 264 68.07 19.20 48.75
C SER A 264 68.37 18.20 49.89
N PHE A 265 68.07 18.59 51.15
CA PHE A 265 68.32 17.74 52.30
C PHE A 265 67.07 17.14 52.93
N ASN A 266 66.06 16.99 52.21
CA ASN A 266 64.77 16.53 52.72
C ASN A 266 64.68 15.00 52.88
N ASP A 267 65.58 14.23 52.22
CA ASP A 267 65.63 12.78 52.33
C ASP A 267 66.85 12.33 53.15
N ARG A 268 66.60 11.40 54.10
CA ARG A 268 67.65 10.87 55.00
C ARG A 268 68.47 9.76 54.31
N ALA A 269 68.18 9.40 53.10
CA ALA A 269 68.84 8.34 52.37
C ALA A 269 69.99 8.85 51.46
N ASP A 270 70.11 10.16 51.24
CA ASP A 270 71.08 10.69 50.31
C ASP A 270 72.46 10.93 51.02
N MET A 271 73.50 10.40 50.42
CA MET A 271 74.85 10.60 50.82
C MET A 271 75.42 11.86 50.09
N LEU A 272 75.62 12.94 50.84
CA LEU A 272 76.13 14.15 50.26
C LEU A 272 77.69 14.22 50.34
N LEU A 273 78.28 14.28 49.19
CA LEU A 273 79.71 14.68 49.09
C LEU A 273 79.74 16.18 48.91
N ILE A 274 80.15 16.89 49.93
CA ILE A 274 80.15 18.37 49.98
C ILE A 274 81.53 18.92 49.77
N GLU A 275 81.71 19.83 48.84
CA GLU A 275 82.85 20.70 48.75
C GLU A 275 82.53 21.96 49.57
N PRO A 276 83.11 22.16 50.77
CA PRO A 276 82.65 23.17 51.71
C PRO A 276 82.82 24.62 51.25
N ASP A 277 83.65 24.82 50.22
CA ASP A 277 83.97 26.14 49.68
C ASP A 277 83.21 26.55 48.47
N SER A 278 82.16 25.71 48.07
CA SER A 278 81.32 26.04 46.93
C SER A 278 80.36 27.19 47.24
N GLU A 279 80.04 27.98 46.26
CA GLU A 279 79.13 29.13 46.35
C GLU A 279 77.76 28.74 46.90
N PHE A 280 77.35 27.47 46.70
CA PHE A 280 76.08 26.89 47.19
C PHE A 280 76.02 26.83 48.73
N PHE A 281 77.16 26.58 49.44
CA PHE A 281 77.25 26.50 50.92
C PHE A 281 77.70 27.77 51.61
N ARG A 282 77.80 28.85 50.88
CA ARG A 282 78.25 30.15 51.37
C ARG A 282 77.48 30.64 52.60
N TYR A 283 76.18 30.59 52.63
CA TYR A 283 75.34 30.99 53.76
C TYR A 283 75.20 29.92 54.85
N LEU A 284 75.68 28.65 54.62
CA LEU A 284 75.77 27.64 55.66
C LEU A 284 77.00 27.91 56.59
N LYS A 285 78.08 28.54 56.06
CA LYS A 285 79.27 28.87 56.81
C LYS A 285 79.13 30.19 57.57
N ASP A 286 78.58 31.21 56.96
CA ASP A 286 78.44 32.54 57.53
C ASP A 286 77.11 33.18 57.11
N SER A 287 76.35 33.75 58.05
CA SER A 287 75.06 34.38 57.83
C SER A 287 75.12 35.62 56.95
N GLU A 288 76.28 36.28 56.83
CA GLU A 288 76.50 37.41 55.96
C GLU A 288 76.99 36.99 54.57
N GLY A 289 77.35 35.74 54.38
CA GLY A 289 77.77 35.22 53.08
C GLY A 289 79.09 35.74 52.58
N LYS A 290 80.00 36.15 53.44
CA LYS A 290 81.35 36.61 53.08
C LYS A 290 82.34 35.47 53.01
#